data_149cd7d3b0860bfd02e3e7785d4bb3bb
#
_entry.id   149cd7d3b0860bfd02e3e7785d4bb3bb
#
_cell.length_a   1.000
_cell.length_b   1.000
_cell.length_c   1.000
_cell.angle_alpha   90.00
_cell.angle_beta   90.00
_cell.angle_gamma   90.00
#
_symmetry.space_group_name_H-M   'P 1'
#
loop_
_entity.id
_entity.type
_entity.pdbx_description
1 polymer ?
#
loop_
_entity_poly.entity_id
_entity_poly.type
_entity_poly.pdbx_seq_one_letter_code
_entity_poly.pdbx_strand_id
1 'polypeptide(L)'
;MKVHSFASGTRCALPIALAVAASLSGCSADAPTAQVDAVEVTTLRVVPSTVTAVDELPGRVVAFRTAEIRPQVGGIVQRRLFEQGAAVRAGQLLFQISPAPFQADADTARATVQKASAAYARASAQADRLKPLVAADAISRQSYDDAVAARAQAAAELAEARATLRRRRIDLGFARVTAPIPGRIGAANVTEGALVTAADANPLATIQQIDRVYVDVRQPAERYAELRDQRAGTGLVEILTASGRSHPVQGRILFSGVAVDPNSGDALVRVEVPNPGERLLPGMFVRARLPRATMPGALSVPQQAVTRAGDGTPQVSVVGRQDRVHLRRVTLGPLVHGRYVIRSGLRAGEVVIVEGQNRVQPGTPVKQRAWRDGAAG
;
A
#
# COMPACT_ATOMS: atom_id res chain seq x y z
N MET A 1 -93.46 2.44 23.77
CA MET A 1 -94.63 2.84 22.99
C MET A 1 -94.88 1.78 21.91
N LYS A 2 -95.98 1.02 22.06
CA LYS A 2 -96.73 0.29 21.03
C LYS A 2 -96.00 -0.77 20.20
N VAL A 3 -96.05 -2.11 20.44
CA VAL A 3 -97.18 -3.02 20.43
C VAL A 3 -97.79 -3.21 19.01
N HIS A 4 -97.65 -4.40 18.54
CA HIS A 4 -98.71 -5.34 18.05
C HIS A 4 -98.06 -6.34 17.10
N SER A 5 -97.96 -7.67 17.38
CA SER A 5 -99.02 -8.67 17.66
C SER A 5 -99.75 -9.12 16.39
N PHE A 6 -99.89 -10.39 16.41
CA PHE A 6 -100.87 -11.30 15.73
C PHE A 6 -100.32 -12.16 14.62
N ALA A 7 -100.12 -13.41 14.76
CA ALA A 7 -101.00 -14.54 15.17
C ALA A 7 -101.56 -15.30 13.97
N SER A 8 -101.28 -16.60 14.04
CA SER A 8 -102.30 -17.64 13.91
C SER A 8 -102.59 -18.29 12.55
N GLY A 9 -102.48 -19.53 12.52
CA GLY A 9 -103.48 -20.48 12.06
C GLY A 9 -102.90 -21.65 11.22
N THR A 10 -102.75 -22.79 11.71
CA THR A 10 -103.57 -23.90 11.99
C THR A 10 -103.79 -24.94 10.84
N ARG A 11 -103.33 -26.19 11.11
CA ARG A 11 -103.90 -27.50 10.73
C ARG A 11 -103.85 -28.01 9.29
N CYS A 12 -103.30 -29.18 9.00
CA CYS A 12 -103.78 -30.56 9.14
C CYS A 12 -102.96 -31.42 8.14
N ALA A 13 -102.52 -32.44 8.40
CA ALA A 13 -102.85 -33.84 8.56
C ALA A 13 -101.82 -34.76 7.91
N LEU A 14 -101.46 -35.69 8.69
CA LEU A 14 -100.90 -37.07 8.43
C LEU A 14 -101.73 -37.82 7.39
N PRO A 15 -101.34 -39.02 6.84
CA PRO A 15 -100.09 -39.79 6.83
C PRO A 15 -99.70 -40.28 5.41
N ILE A 16 -98.60 -40.96 5.26
CA ILE A 16 -98.47 -42.29 4.66
C ILE A 16 -97.01 -42.73 4.82
N ALA A 17 -96.98 -43.89 5.41
CA ALA A 17 -95.77 -44.62 5.80
C ALA A 17 -95.10 -45.34 4.62
N LEU A 18 -93.88 -45.71 4.94
CA LEU A 18 -93.21 -46.97 4.59
C LEU A 18 -92.59 -47.10 3.19
N ALA A 19 -91.32 -47.49 3.25
CA ALA A 19 -90.48 -48.08 2.22
C ALA A 19 -89.61 -47.11 1.45
N VAL A 20 -88.33 -47.00 1.87
CA VAL A 20 -87.17 -47.54 1.20
C VAL A 20 -85.95 -47.39 2.11
N ALA A 21 -85.72 -48.39 2.90
CA ALA A 21 -84.42 -48.66 3.50
C ALA A 21 -83.66 -49.50 2.49
N ALA A 22 -82.68 -48.91 1.86
CA ALA A 22 -81.51 -49.61 1.24
C ALA A 22 -80.83 -48.67 0.18
N SER A 23 -79.74 -48.07 0.58
CA SER A 23 -78.59 -47.69 -0.28
C SER A 23 -77.80 -46.47 0.30
N LEU A 24 -77.30 -46.62 1.53
CA LEU A 24 -76.17 -45.80 1.98
C LEU A 24 -74.94 -46.71 2.11
N SER A 25 -74.45 -47.15 0.93
CA SER A 25 -73.05 -47.56 0.78
C SER A 25 -72.26 -46.31 0.60
N GLY A 26 -71.61 -45.88 1.67
CA GLY A 26 -70.77 -44.64 1.62
C GLY A 26 -69.60 -44.82 0.67
N CYS A 27 -69.49 -43.96 -0.27
CA CYS A 27 -68.21 -43.62 -0.86
C CYS A 27 -67.44 -42.80 0.17
N SER A 28 -66.51 -43.43 0.87
CA SER A 28 -65.33 -42.75 1.44
C SER A 28 -64.55 -42.23 0.26
N ALA A 29 -64.84 -41.07 -0.18
CA ALA A 29 -63.91 -40.31 -1.05
C ALA A 29 -62.71 -40.00 -0.15
N ASP A 30 -61.60 -40.71 -0.35
CA ASP A 30 -60.28 -40.24 0.04
C ASP A 30 -60.17 -38.84 -0.54
N ALA A 31 -60.15 -37.87 0.37
CA ALA A 31 -59.83 -36.49 -0.01
C ALA A 31 -58.45 -36.54 -0.72
N PRO A 32 -58.33 -36.04 -1.92
CA PRO A 32 -57.01 -35.97 -2.57
C PRO A 32 -56.15 -35.18 -1.63
N THR A 33 -55.15 -35.81 -1.07
CA THR A 33 -54.02 -35.12 -0.41
C THR A 33 -53.53 -34.10 -1.43
N ALA A 34 -53.82 -32.83 -1.16
CA ALA A 34 -53.34 -31.74 -2.01
C ALA A 34 -51.82 -31.90 -2.09
N GLN A 35 -51.33 -32.42 -3.21
CA GLN A 35 -49.93 -32.41 -3.52
C GLN A 35 -49.57 -30.92 -3.61
N VAL A 36 -49.00 -30.39 -2.52
CA VAL A 36 -48.43 -29.07 -2.52
C VAL A 36 -47.28 -29.13 -3.49
N ASP A 37 -47.51 -28.60 -4.71
CA ASP A 37 -46.48 -28.52 -5.71
C ASP A 37 -45.22 -27.88 -5.12
N ALA A 38 -44.10 -28.61 -5.21
CA ALA A 38 -42.83 -28.13 -4.67
C ALA A 38 -42.39 -26.87 -5.39
N VAL A 39 -42.26 -25.77 -4.67
CA VAL A 39 -41.86 -24.48 -5.20
C VAL A 39 -40.38 -24.55 -5.65
N GLU A 40 -40.11 -24.21 -6.91
CA GLU A 40 -38.72 -24.15 -7.37
C GLU A 40 -37.98 -22.95 -6.75
N VAL A 41 -36.84 -23.21 -6.12
CA VAL A 41 -35.99 -22.22 -5.44
C VAL A 41 -34.53 -22.43 -5.82
N THR A 42 -33.77 -21.35 -5.84
CA THR A 42 -32.33 -21.41 -6.07
C THR A 42 -31.61 -21.53 -4.74
N THR A 43 -30.73 -22.52 -4.60
CA THR A 43 -30.11 -22.87 -3.33
C THR A 43 -28.58 -22.89 -3.43
N LEU A 44 -27.92 -22.58 -2.31
CA LEU A 44 -26.48 -22.66 -2.14
C LEU A 44 -26.15 -23.60 -0.97
N ARG A 45 -25.28 -24.57 -1.22
CA ARG A 45 -24.65 -25.34 -0.12
C ARG A 45 -23.57 -24.52 0.52
N VAL A 46 -23.68 -24.24 1.81
CA VAL A 46 -22.73 -23.44 2.56
C VAL A 46 -21.52 -24.28 2.91
N VAL A 47 -20.36 -23.90 2.37
CA VAL A 47 -19.08 -24.55 2.65
C VAL A 47 -18.15 -23.58 3.36
N PRO A 48 -17.31 -24.06 4.30
CA PRO A 48 -16.29 -23.23 4.93
C PRO A 48 -15.29 -22.73 3.89
N SER A 49 -15.00 -21.45 3.92
CA SER A 49 -14.00 -20.82 3.04
C SER A 49 -13.17 -19.80 3.81
N THR A 50 -11.98 -19.50 3.33
CA THR A 50 -11.22 -18.38 3.89
C THR A 50 -11.75 -17.08 3.30
N VAL A 51 -12.25 -16.20 4.15
CA VAL A 51 -12.76 -14.88 3.76
C VAL A 51 -11.81 -13.81 4.31
N THR A 52 -11.25 -12.99 3.41
CA THR A 52 -10.44 -11.84 3.80
C THR A 52 -11.25 -10.58 3.59
N ALA A 53 -11.56 -9.89 4.68
CA ALA A 53 -12.13 -8.55 4.63
C ALA A 53 -11.00 -7.56 4.31
N VAL A 54 -11.27 -6.61 3.42
CA VAL A 54 -10.31 -5.57 3.03
C VAL A 54 -10.92 -4.19 3.28
N ASP A 55 -10.10 -3.26 3.71
CA ASP A 55 -10.45 -1.85 3.77
C ASP A 55 -9.85 -1.16 2.54
N GLU A 56 -10.66 -0.47 1.78
CA GLU A 56 -10.22 0.32 0.63
C GLU A 56 -10.03 1.77 1.08
N LEU A 57 -8.78 2.21 1.14
CA LEU A 57 -8.39 3.51 1.67
C LEU A 57 -7.69 4.35 0.60
N PRO A 58 -7.91 5.67 0.59
CA PRO A 58 -7.18 6.56 -0.30
C PRO A 58 -5.71 6.63 0.11
N GLY A 59 -4.84 6.63 -0.89
CA GLY A 59 -3.39 6.78 -0.71
C GLY A 59 -2.79 7.74 -1.72
N ARG A 60 -1.59 8.22 -1.43
CA ARG A 60 -0.80 9.06 -2.32
C ARG A 60 0.50 8.36 -2.66
N VAL A 61 0.85 8.36 -3.94
CA VAL A 61 2.13 7.83 -4.42
C VAL A 61 3.26 8.80 -4.08
N VAL A 62 4.34 8.28 -3.52
CA VAL A 62 5.56 9.01 -3.18
C VAL A 62 6.76 8.30 -3.81
N ALA A 63 7.73 9.05 -4.31
CA ALA A 63 8.96 8.47 -4.86
C ALA A 63 9.69 7.62 -3.81
N PHE A 64 10.31 6.52 -4.24
CA PHE A 64 11.14 5.70 -3.35
C PHE A 64 12.32 6.49 -2.78
N ARG A 65 12.97 7.30 -3.62
CA ARG A 65 14.00 8.28 -3.24
C ARG A 65 13.85 9.53 -4.08
N THR A 66 14.16 10.65 -3.47
CA THR A 66 14.23 11.95 -4.14
C THR A 66 15.59 12.56 -3.83
N ALA A 67 16.30 13.01 -4.85
CA ALA A 67 17.55 13.73 -4.70
C ALA A 67 17.45 15.10 -5.38
N GLU A 68 17.62 16.14 -4.60
CA GLU A 68 17.78 17.50 -5.10
C GLU A 68 19.23 17.71 -5.55
N ILE A 69 19.41 18.08 -6.78
CA ILE A 69 20.74 18.36 -7.36
C ILE A 69 21.10 19.81 -7.10
N ARG A 70 22.01 20.01 -6.16
CA ARG A 70 22.50 21.33 -5.78
C ARG A 70 23.98 21.46 -6.10
N PRO A 71 24.47 22.64 -6.56
CA PRO A 71 25.89 22.86 -6.79
C PRO A 71 26.63 22.91 -5.45
N GLN A 72 27.84 22.35 -5.39
CA GLN A 72 28.70 22.43 -4.21
C GLN A 72 29.73 23.56 -4.31
N VAL A 73 29.89 24.11 -5.51
CA VAL A 73 30.75 25.27 -5.81
C VAL A 73 29.99 26.28 -6.67
N GLY A 74 30.26 27.55 -6.48
CA GLY A 74 29.66 28.63 -7.27
C GLY A 74 30.34 28.78 -8.62
N GLY A 75 29.58 29.14 -9.66
CA GLY A 75 30.13 29.42 -10.99
C GLY A 75 29.07 29.42 -12.08
N ILE A 76 29.48 29.67 -13.31
CA ILE A 76 28.59 29.71 -14.47
C ILE A 76 28.35 28.29 -14.97
N VAL A 77 27.08 27.91 -15.17
CA VAL A 77 26.70 26.65 -15.81
C VAL A 77 27.08 26.72 -17.29
N GLN A 78 28.07 25.91 -17.71
CA GLN A 78 28.49 25.87 -19.09
C GLN A 78 27.61 24.99 -19.97
N ARG A 79 27.22 23.83 -19.47
CA ARG A 79 26.43 22.83 -20.22
C ARG A 79 25.54 22.02 -19.32
N ARG A 80 24.37 21.69 -19.85
CA ARG A 80 23.45 20.65 -19.33
C ARG A 80 23.63 19.38 -20.19
N LEU A 81 23.85 18.25 -19.57
CA LEU A 81 24.26 16.98 -20.22
C LEU A 81 23.22 15.90 -20.06
N PHE A 82 21.95 16.26 -19.93
CA PHE A 82 20.81 15.33 -19.86
C PHE A 82 19.60 15.94 -20.57
N GLU A 83 18.67 15.07 -20.95
CA GLU A 83 17.33 15.48 -21.42
C GLU A 83 16.35 15.47 -20.23
N GLN A 84 15.50 16.48 -20.15
CA GLN A 84 14.50 16.58 -19.09
C GLN A 84 13.50 15.42 -19.19
N GLY A 85 13.18 14.80 -18.06
CA GLY A 85 12.34 13.61 -18.01
C GLY A 85 13.04 12.29 -18.35
N ALA A 86 14.32 12.33 -18.75
CA ALA A 86 15.08 11.12 -19.07
C ALA A 86 15.45 10.30 -17.83
N ALA A 87 15.72 9.02 -18.03
CA ALA A 87 16.34 8.18 -17.03
C ALA A 87 17.83 8.47 -16.91
N VAL A 88 18.32 8.63 -15.69
CA VAL A 88 19.74 8.88 -15.38
C VAL A 88 20.28 7.79 -14.46
N ARG A 89 21.59 7.52 -14.56
CA ARG A 89 22.31 6.56 -13.72
C ARG A 89 23.06 7.29 -12.61
N ALA A 90 23.28 6.64 -11.48
CA ALA A 90 24.17 7.16 -10.45
C ALA A 90 25.57 7.41 -11.04
N GLY A 91 26.18 8.55 -10.71
CA GLY A 91 27.46 9.00 -11.24
C GLY A 91 27.40 9.67 -12.63
N GLN A 92 26.26 9.65 -13.32
CA GLN A 92 26.10 10.33 -14.61
C GLN A 92 26.28 11.84 -14.46
N LEU A 93 27.08 12.44 -15.35
CA LEU A 93 27.30 13.90 -15.39
C LEU A 93 26.02 14.59 -15.88
N LEU A 94 25.53 15.54 -15.08
CA LEU A 94 24.29 16.28 -15.35
C LEU A 94 24.55 17.72 -15.79
N PHE A 95 25.38 18.43 -15.02
CA PHE A 95 25.75 19.81 -15.33
C PHE A 95 27.28 19.97 -15.26
N GLN A 96 27.79 20.84 -16.09
CA GLN A 96 29.17 21.29 -16.07
C GLN A 96 29.19 22.76 -15.66
N ILE A 97 29.69 23.06 -14.45
CA ILE A 97 30.03 24.41 -14.02
C ILE A 97 31.40 24.74 -14.63
N SER A 98 31.66 26.00 -14.96
CA SER A 98 32.94 26.47 -15.54
C SER A 98 34.12 25.96 -14.70
N PRO A 99 34.96 25.04 -15.21
CA PRO A 99 36.07 24.47 -14.45
C PRO A 99 37.32 25.35 -14.47
N ALA A 100 37.40 26.35 -15.34
CA ALA A 100 38.62 27.12 -15.59
C ALA A 100 39.16 27.81 -14.32
N PRO A 101 38.37 28.50 -13.48
CA PRO A 101 38.86 29.09 -12.25
C PRO A 101 39.44 28.05 -11.28
N PHE A 102 38.71 26.91 -11.09
CA PHE A 102 39.14 25.85 -10.21
C PHE A 102 40.40 25.12 -10.69
N GLN A 103 40.56 25.00 -12.03
CA GLN A 103 41.76 24.45 -12.64
C GLN A 103 42.97 25.35 -12.37
N ALA A 104 42.83 26.66 -12.55
CA ALA A 104 43.89 27.62 -12.25
C ALA A 104 44.32 27.61 -10.77
N ASP A 105 43.33 27.50 -9.86
CA ASP A 105 43.58 27.38 -8.43
C ASP A 105 44.35 26.08 -8.09
N ALA A 106 43.96 24.96 -8.70
CA ALA A 106 44.62 23.67 -8.50
C ALA A 106 46.06 23.68 -9.05
N ASP A 107 46.30 24.36 -10.19
CA ASP A 107 47.62 24.51 -10.79
C ASP A 107 48.54 25.40 -9.93
N THR A 108 48.00 26.48 -9.37
CA THR A 108 48.72 27.33 -8.40
C THR A 108 49.09 26.54 -7.14
N ALA A 109 48.17 25.77 -6.58
CA ALA A 109 48.46 24.92 -5.44
C ALA A 109 49.47 23.81 -5.76
N ARG A 110 49.48 23.28 -7.00
CA ARG A 110 50.47 22.32 -7.47
C ARG A 110 51.87 22.93 -7.50
N ALA A 111 52.02 24.17 -7.99
CA ALA A 111 53.29 24.89 -7.99
C ALA A 111 53.81 25.13 -6.56
N THR A 112 52.90 25.42 -5.61
CA THR A 112 53.24 25.56 -4.17
C THR A 112 53.77 24.24 -3.59
N VAL A 113 53.16 23.10 -3.92
CA VAL A 113 53.68 21.76 -3.52
C VAL A 113 55.08 21.50 -4.05
N GLN A 114 55.35 21.88 -5.34
CA GLN A 114 56.68 21.73 -5.93
C GLN A 114 57.71 22.57 -5.20
N LYS A 115 57.40 23.84 -4.86
CA LYS A 115 58.25 24.71 -4.07
C LYS A 115 58.60 24.12 -2.69
N ALA A 116 57.53 23.70 -1.95
CA ALA A 116 57.70 23.11 -0.62
C ALA A 116 58.46 21.79 -0.67
N SER A 117 58.26 20.96 -1.70
CA SER A 117 58.99 19.70 -1.90
C SER A 117 60.49 19.95 -2.13
N ALA A 118 60.85 21.00 -2.92
CA ALA A 118 62.26 21.35 -3.12
C ALA A 118 62.90 21.87 -1.81
N ALA A 119 62.15 22.66 -1.01
CA ALA A 119 62.62 23.13 0.29
C ALA A 119 62.90 21.97 1.25
N TYR A 120 61.93 21.02 1.34
CA TYR A 120 62.10 19.79 2.14
C TYR A 120 63.30 18.93 1.69
N ALA A 121 63.45 18.73 0.38
CA ALA A 121 64.59 17.97 -0.17
C ALA A 121 65.94 18.62 0.20
N ARG A 122 66.05 19.93 0.13
CA ARG A 122 67.22 20.68 0.54
C ARG A 122 67.51 20.51 2.05
N ALA A 123 66.50 20.70 2.91
CA ALA A 123 66.64 20.58 4.35
C ALA A 123 67.01 19.13 4.79
N SER A 124 66.38 18.14 4.15
CA SER A 124 66.69 16.74 4.38
C SER A 124 68.14 16.41 4.00
N ALA A 125 68.59 16.82 2.81
CA ALA A 125 69.96 16.62 2.36
C ALA A 125 70.98 17.30 3.28
N GLN A 126 70.65 18.45 3.89
CA GLN A 126 71.48 19.14 4.86
C GLN A 126 71.62 18.34 6.17
N ALA A 127 70.47 17.93 6.75
CA ALA A 127 70.45 17.13 7.97
C ALA A 127 71.19 15.79 7.79
N ASP A 128 70.99 15.13 6.61
CA ASP A 128 71.67 13.86 6.29
C ASP A 128 73.17 14.00 6.13
N ARG A 129 73.65 15.14 5.57
CA ARG A 129 75.10 15.44 5.51
C ARG A 129 75.70 15.74 6.87
N LEU A 130 75.04 16.43 7.78
CA LEU A 130 75.50 16.76 9.11
C LEU A 130 75.51 15.60 10.07
N LYS A 131 74.66 14.58 9.84
CA LYS A 131 74.55 13.41 10.69
C LYS A 131 75.86 12.64 10.95
N PRO A 132 76.68 12.30 9.94
CA PRO A 132 77.96 11.65 10.17
C PRO A 132 79.01 12.60 10.81
N LEU A 133 78.92 13.90 10.55
CA LEU A 133 79.89 14.89 11.10
C LEU A 133 79.68 15.12 12.60
N VAL A 134 78.48 15.15 13.09
CA VAL A 134 78.19 15.19 14.53
C VAL A 134 78.60 13.90 15.24
N ALA A 135 78.49 12.75 14.58
CA ALA A 135 78.91 11.46 15.12
C ALA A 135 80.46 11.35 15.23
N ALA A 136 81.21 12.14 14.40
CA ALA A 136 82.65 12.28 14.42
C ALA A 136 83.14 13.48 15.26
N ASP A 137 82.27 14.13 16.04
CA ASP A 137 82.56 15.35 16.82
C ASP A 137 83.15 16.49 15.97
N ALA A 138 82.88 16.52 14.63
CA ALA A 138 83.41 17.53 13.70
C ALA A 138 82.54 18.80 13.65
N ILE A 139 81.34 18.81 14.21
CA ILE A 139 80.40 19.93 14.31
C ILE A 139 79.72 19.89 15.70
N SER A 140 79.11 21.06 16.08
CA SER A 140 78.34 21.12 17.33
C SER A 140 77.01 20.34 17.22
N ARG A 141 76.55 19.74 18.27
CA ARG A 141 75.22 19.12 18.36
C ARG A 141 74.13 20.09 18.03
N GLN A 142 74.23 21.36 18.48
CA GLN A 142 73.24 22.41 18.17
C GLN A 142 73.08 22.58 16.65
N SER A 143 74.18 22.59 15.87
CA SER A 143 74.11 22.77 14.40
C SER A 143 73.39 21.61 13.72
N TYR A 144 73.51 20.37 14.26
CA TYR A 144 72.76 19.24 13.76
C TYR A 144 71.27 19.29 14.18
N ASP A 145 70.99 19.66 15.43
CA ASP A 145 69.62 19.76 15.94
C ASP A 145 68.83 20.86 15.18
N ASP A 146 69.46 22.01 14.87
CA ASP A 146 68.89 23.06 14.02
C ASP A 146 68.58 22.55 12.62
N ALA A 147 69.42 21.74 12.01
CA ALA A 147 69.18 21.15 10.69
C ALA A 147 68.02 20.10 10.73
N VAL A 148 67.92 19.34 11.81
CA VAL A 148 66.80 18.39 12.03
C VAL A 148 65.48 19.15 12.22
N ALA A 149 65.51 20.24 13.00
CA ALA A 149 64.33 21.10 13.20
C ALA A 149 63.92 21.76 11.88
N ALA A 150 64.85 22.30 11.07
CA ALA A 150 64.57 22.85 9.76
C ALA A 150 63.96 21.82 8.79
N ARG A 151 64.43 20.56 8.79
CA ARG A 151 63.83 19.48 8.02
C ARG A 151 62.43 19.17 8.49
N ALA A 152 62.18 19.12 9.78
CA ALA A 152 60.85 18.86 10.36
C ALA A 152 59.84 20.01 9.97
N GLN A 153 60.29 21.26 10.03
CA GLN A 153 59.52 22.40 9.60
C GLN A 153 59.20 22.33 8.09
N ALA A 154 60.18 22.08 7.24
CA ALA A 154 59.94 21.98 5.78
C ALA A 154 59.04 20.76 5.43
N ALA A 155 59.07 19.66 6.23
CA ALA A 155 58.17 18.54 6.08
C ALA A 155 56.70 18.93 6.40
N ALA A 156 56.50 19.72 7.45
CA ALA A 156 55.17 20.24 7.83
C ALA A 156 54.62 21.19 6.74
N GLU A 157 55.44 22.10 6.22
CA GLU A 157 55.07 23.01 5.12
C GLU A 157 54.69 22.25 3.82
N LEU A 158 55.43 21.18 3.49
CA LEU A 158 55.07 20.31 2.38
C LEU A 158 53.74 19.57 2.61
N ALA A 159 53.49 19.11 3.83
CA ALA A 159 52.24 18.47 4.17
C ALA A 159 51.04 19.43 4.04
N GLU A 160 51.19 20.66 4.49
CA GLU A 160 50.18 21.74 4.34
C GLU A 160 49.91 22.04 2.87
N ALA A 161 50.93 22.26 2.04
CA ALA A 161 50.82 22.52 0.61
C ALA A 161 50.08 21.36 -0.09
N ARG A 162 50.40 20.11 0.26
CA ARG A 162 49.66 18.93 -0.27
C ARG A 162 48.21 18.89 0.14
N ALA A 163 47.89 19.26 1.36
CA ALA A 163 46.51 19.33 1.82
C ALA A 163 45.73 20.41 1.06
N THR A 164 46.32 21.58 0.84
CA THR A 164 45.72 22.65 0.04
C THR A 164 45.46 22.21 -1.41
N LEU A 165 46.41 21.53 -2.05
CA LEU A 165 46.22 20.99 -3.39
C LEU A 165 45.06 19.95 -3.43
N ARG A 166 44.98 19.08 -2.44
CA ARG A 166 43.84 18.14 -2.34
C ARG A 166 42.51 18.86 -2.28
N ARG A 167 42.38 19.91 -1.48
CA ARG A 167 41.17 20.75 -1.39
C ARG A 167 40.79 21.34 -2.73
N ARG A 168 41.75 21.99 -3.42
CA ARG A 168 41.50 22.62 -4.74
C ARG A 168 41.08 21.62 -5.82
N ARG A 169 41.60 20.37 -5.74
CA ARG A 169 41.17 19.28 -6.63
C ARG A 169 39.77 18.80 -6.33
N ILE A 170 39.33 18.82 -5.08
CA ILE A 170 37.95 18.51 -4.67
C ILE A 170 37.02 19.60 -5.23
N ASP A 171 37.36 20.88 -5.08
CA ASP A 171 36.57 22.00 -5.60
C ASP A 171 36.43 21.89 -7.14
N LEU A 172 37.50 21.54 -7.84
CA LEU A 172 37.47 21.26 -9.28
C LEU A 172 36.57 20.06 -9.62
N GLY A 173 36.58 19.03 -8.78
CA GLY A 173 35.70 17.86 -8.91
C GLY A 173 34.22 18.28 -8.82
N PHE A 174 33.88 19.17 -7.89
CA PHE A 174 32.52 19.67 -7.68
C PHE A 174 32.00 20.56 -8.84
N ALA A 175 32.88 21.08 -9.71
CA ALA A 175 32.44 21.70 -10.93
C ALA A 175 31.74 20.72 -11.90
N ARG A 176 31.86 19.42 -11.68
CA ARG A 176 31.16 18.33 -12.38
C ARG A 176 30.02 17.83 -11.53
N VAL A 177 28.81 18.33 -11.77
CA VAL A 177 27.63 17.96 -11.01
C VAL A 177 27.08 16.64 -11.54
N THR A 178 27.09 15.60 -10.72
CA THR A 178 26.68 14.23 -11.07
C THR A 178 25.42 13.79 -10.31
N ALA A 179 24.72 12.80 -10.85
CA ALA A 179 23.56 12.19 -10.21
C ALA A 179 23.99 11.33 -9.00
N PRO A 180 23.47 11.57 -7.78
CA PRO A 180 23.79 10.77 -6.60
C PRO A 180 23.02 9.45 -6.55
N ILE A 181 21.87 9.36 -7.21
CA ILE A 181 20.99 8.19 -7.30
C ILE A 181 20.56 7.95 -8.73
N PRO A 182 20.21 6.72 -9.12
CA PRO A 182 19.52 6.46 -10.38
C PRO A 182 18.06 6.90 -10.28
N GLY A 183 17.43 7.19 -11.41
CA GLY A 183 16.02 7.55 -11.47
C GLY A 183 15.67 8.42 -12.66
N ARG A 184 14.51 9.06 -12.62
CA ARG A 184 14.10 10.06 -13.61
C ARG A 184 14.45 11.47 -13.13
N ILE A 185 15.14 12.21 -13.99
CA ILE A 185 15.46 13.61 -13.72
C ILE A 185 14.30 14.49 -14.21
N GLY A 186 13.89 15.41 -13.36
CA GLY A 186 12.85 16.40 -13.69
C GLY A 186 13.34 17.51 -14.62
N ALA A 187 12.60 18.61 -14.63
CA ALA A 187 12.98 19.82 -15.34
C ALA A 187 14.26 20.42 -14.74
N ALA A 188 15.08 21.03 -15.58
CA ALA A 188 16.18 21.87 -15.14
C ALA A 188 15.64 23.25 -14.72
N ASN A 189 15.95 23.67 -13.50
CA ASN A 189 15.55 24.98 -12.98
C ASN A 189 16.52 26.10 -13.37
N VAL A 190 17.63 25.75 -14.06
CA VAL A 190 18.66 26.68 -14.52
C VAL A 190 18.97 26.40 -15.97
N THR A 191 19.41 27.47 -16.67
CA THR A 191 19.84 27.41 -18.06
C THR A 191 21.36 27.55 -18.17
N GLU A 192 21.91 27.16 -19.30
CA GLU A 192 23.31 27.44 -19.64
C GLU A 192 23.56 28.94 -19.62
N GLY A 193 24.70 29.36 -19.08
CA GLY A 193 25.03 30.78 -18.85
C GLY A 193 24.58 31.31 -17.49
N ALA A 194 23.72 30.60 -16.73
CA ALA A 194 23.31 31.05 -15.42
C ALA A 194 24.45 30.95 -14.39
N LEU A 195 24.56 31.95 -13.54
CA LEU A 195 25.42 31.91 -12.37
C LEU A 195 24.68 31.13 -11.25
N VAL A 196 25.33 30.14 -10.66
CA VAL A 196 24.80 29.32 -9.57
C VAL A 196 25.73 29.34 -8.37
N THR A 197 25.16 29.18 -7.19
CA THR A 197 25.90 29.13 -5.93
C THR A 197 25.41 27.99 -5.04
N ALA A 198 26.24 27.54 -4.09
CA ALA A 198 25.85 26.53 -3.11
C ALA A 198 24.71 26.99 -2.17
N ALA A 199 24.46 28.29 -2.06
CA ALA A 199 23.44 28.91 -1.22
C ALA A 199 22.10 29.11 -1.94
N ASP A 200 21.99 28.75 -3.23
CA ASP A 200 20.76 28.95 -3.99
C ASP A 200 19.61 28.13 -3.37
N ALA A 201 18.46 28.80 -3.19
CA ALA A 201 17.28 28.19 -2.58
C ALA A 201 16.72 27.02 -3.44
N ASN A 202 16.75 27.17 -4.76
CA ASN A 202 16.24 26.18 -5.70
C ASN A 202 17.33 25.21 -6.14
N PRO A 203 17.03 23.89 -6.20
CA PRO A 203 17.94 22.91 -6.77
C PRO A 203 18.07 23.13 -8.29
N LEU A 204 19.20 22.72 -8.89
CA LEU A 204 19.41 22.75 -10.34
C LEU A 204 18.41 21.83 -11.07
N ALA A 205 18.11 20.69 -10.49
CA ALA A 205 17.14 19.70 -10.94
C ALA A 205 16.81 18.76 -9.78
N THR A 206 15.75 17.94 -9.94
CA THR A 206 15.40 16.90 -8.97
C THR A 206 15.39 15.55 -9.67
N ILE A 207 16.00 14.54 -9.06
CA ILE A 207 15.94 13.14 -9.51
C ILE A 207 14.97 12.39 -8.58
N GLN A 208 14.05 11.64 -9.18
CA GLN A 208 13.13 10.76 -8.47
C GLN A 208 13.35 9.32 -8.90
N GLN A 209 13.64 8.44 -7.95
CA GLN A 209 13.70 7.00 -8.18
C GLN A 209 12.29 6.45 -8.09
N ILE A 210 11.78 5.90 -9.20
CA ILE A 210 10.39 5.45 -9.37
C ILE A 210 10.24 4.03 -9.91
N ASP A 211 11.34 3.25 -10.01
CA ASP A 211 11.32 1.81 -10.31
C ASP A 211 10.51 1.01 -9.27
N ARG A 212 10.45 1.53 -8.09
CA ARG A 212 9.50 1.24 -7.01
C ARG A 212 9.02 2.54 -6.40
N VAL A 213 7.86 2.52 -5.79
CA VAL A 213 7.27 3.70 -5.16
C VAL A 213 6.73 3.35 -3.79
N TYR A 214 6.51 4.35 -2.98
CA TYR A 214 5.72 4.23 -1.77
C TYR A 214 4.30 4.70 -2.04
N VAL A 215 3.35 4.03 -1.42
CA VAL A 215 1.97 4.51 -1.31
C VAL A 215 1.72 4.80 0.17
N ASP A 216 1.55 6.06 0.48
CA ASP A 216 1.25 6.53 1.82
C ASP A 216 -0.27 6.55 2.00
N VAL A 217 -0.75 5.77 2.96
CA VAL A 217 -2.17 5.59 3.29
C VAL A 217 -2.39 6.05 4.72
N ARG A 218 -3.39 6.90 4.94
CA ARG A 218 -3.80 7.33 6.27
C ARG A 218 -4.94 6.46 6.78
N GLN A 219 -4.85 6.02 8.02
CA GLN A 219 -5.90 5.27 8.68
C GLN A 219 -5.93 5.57 10.19
N PRO A 220 -7.08 5.41 10.87
CA PRO A 220 -7.19 5.61 12.30
C PRO A 220 -6.16 4.78 13.07
N ALA A 221 -5.57 5.37 14.13
CA ALA A 221 -4.50 4.73 14.90
C ALA A 221 -4.90 3.38 15.50
N GLU A 222 -6.18 3.22 15.89
CA GLU A 222 -6.71 1.95 16.40
C GLU A 222 -6.61 0.85 15.34
N ARG A 223 -6.93 1.15 14.09
CA ARG A 223 -6.82 0.21 12.96
C ARG A 223 -5.38 -0.14 12.64
N TYR A 224 -4.48 0.82 12.76
CA TYR A 224 -3.05 0.58 12.61
C TYR A 224 -2.52 -0.41 13.65
N ALA A 225 -2.95 -0.27 14.92
CA ALA A 225 -2.59 -1.19 15.98
C ALA A 225 -3.10 -2.62 15.70
N GLU A 226 -4.36 -2.77 15.28
CA GLU A 226 -4.94 -4.06 14.88
C GLU A 226 -4.15 -4.74 13.74
N LEU A 227 -3.77 -3.98 12.71
CA LEU A 227 -2.96 -4.47 11.58
C LEU A 227 -1.58 -4.97 12.04
N ARG A 228 -0.94 -4.23 12.92
CA ARG A 228 0.37 -4.58 13.47
C ARG A 228 0.32 -5.82 14.34
N ASP A 229 -0.68 -5.93 15.22
CA ASP A 229 -0.80 -7.02 16.19
C ASP A 229 -1.19 -8.35 15.54
N GLN A 230 -1.97 -8.29 14.46
CA GLN A 230 -2.35 -9.49 13.69
C GLN A 230 -1.14 -10.15 13.00
N ARG A 231 0.07 -9.55 13.04
CA ARG A 231 1.24 -10.01 12.29
C ARG A 231 0.82 -10.60 10.95
N ALA A 232 -0.15 -9.93 10.32
CA ALA A 232 -0.77 -10.41 9.11
C ALA A 232 0.36 -10.71 8.14
N GLY A 233 0.83 -11.93 8.22
CA GLY A 233 1.89 -12.45 7.38
C GLY A 233 1.54 -12.03 5.98
N THR A 234 2.52 -11.58 5.21
CA THR A 234 2.35 -11.15 3.84
C THR A 234 1.27 -10.08 3.67
N GLY A 235 1.41 -8.94 4.33
CA GLY A 235 0.53 -7.79 4.10
C GLY A 235 0.63 -7.30 2.66
N LEU A 236 0.20 -8.16 1.73
CA LEU A 236 0.09 -7.83 0.32
C LEU A 236 -1.10 -6.88 0.14
N VAL A 237 -0.84 -5.75 -0.47
CA VAL A 237 -1.80 -4.69 -0.71
C VAL A 237 -2.02 -4.55 -2.20
N GLU A 238 -3.26 -4.66 -2.61
CA GLU A 238 -3.64 -4.35 -3.98
C GLU A 238 -3.79 -2.83 -4.13
N ILE A 239 -3.15 -2.29 -5.15
CA ILE A 239 -3.22 -0.86 -5.46
C ILE A 239 -4.13 -0.67 -6.67
N LEU A 240 -5.13 0.18 -6.51
CA LEU A 240 -6.05 0.57 -7.56
C LEU A 240 -5.75 2.00 -8.01
N THR A 241 -5.64 2.21 -9.29
CA THR A 241 -5.54 3.55 -9.87
C THR A 241 -6.85 4.32 -9.70
N ALA A 242 -6.84 5.62 -9.91
CA ALA A 242 -8.06 6.45 -9.86
C ALA A 242 -9.17 5.95 -10.81
N SER A 243 -8.80 5.28 -11.93
CA SER A 243 -9.75 4.66 -12.86
C SER A 243 -10.29 3.30 -12.38
N GLY A 244 -9.94 2.84 -11.19
CA GLY A 244 -10.36 1.55 -10.64
C GLY A 244 -9.60 0.34 -11.18
N ARG A 245 -8.60 0.53 -12.05
CA ARG A 245 -7.77 -0.55 -12.56
C ARG A 245 -6.74 -0.97 -11.53
N SER A 246 -6.60 -2.28 -11.30
CA SER A 246 -5.59 -2.82 -10.42
C SER A 246 -4.19 -2.65 -11.02
N HIS A 247 -3.23 -2.27 -10.17
CA HIS A 247 -1.82 -2.29 -10.52
C HIS A 247 -1.34 -3.76 -10.62
N PRO A 248 -0.52 -4.13 -11.61
CA PRO A 248 -0.18 -5.52 -11.87
C PRO A 248 0.63 -6.20 -10.76
N VAL A 249 1.27 -5.41 -9.90
CA VAL A 249 2.09 -5.92 -8.79
C VAL A 249 1.53 -5.42 -7.47
N GLN A 250 1.34 -6.34 -6.52
CA GLN A 250 0.91 -6.00 -5.17
C GLN A 250 2.03 -5.34 -4.36
N GLY A 251 1.67 -4.41 -3.52
CA GLY A 251 2.58 -3.77 -2.58
C GLY A 251 2.74 -4.56 -1.28
N ARG A 252 3.79 -4.25 -0.54
CA ARG A 252 4.08 -4.78 0.78
C ARG A 252 3.97 -3.68 1.83
N ILE A 253 3.24 -3.93 2.91
CA ILE A 253 3.13 -2.99 4.03
C ILE A 253 4.49 -2.86 4.71
N LEU A 254 4.94 -1.61 4.84
CA LEU A 254 6.04 -1.23 5.71
C LEU A 254 5.44 -0.51 6.91
N PHE A 255 5.55 -1.10 8.11
CA PHE A 255 5.11 -0.43 9.33
C PHE A 255 6.11 0.68 9.71
N SER A 256 5.98 1.83 9.07
CA SER A 256 6.93 2.94 9.20
C SER A 256 6.43 4.10 10.07
N GLY A 257 5.14 4.14 10.38
CA GLY A 257 4.56 5.20 11.21
C GLY A 257 4.77 4.93 12.70
N VAL A 258 5.63 5.71 13.35
CA VAL A 258 5.80 5.69 14.82
C VAL A 258 4.93 6.77 15.48
N ALA A 259 4.42 7.72 14.69
CA ALA A 259 3.65 8.86 15.18
C ALA A 259 2.23 8.86 14.61
N VAL A 260 1.30 9.23 15.46
CA VAL A 260 -0.09 9.54 15.10
C VAL A 260 -0.16 11.05 14.86
N ASP A 261 -0.80 11.47 13.80
CA ASP A 261 -1.06 12.89 13.54
C ASP A 261 -2.01 13.43 14.63
N PRO A 262 -1.58 14.41 15.45
CA PRO A 262 -2.37 14.88 16.58
C PRO A 262 -3.65 15.61 16.15
N ASN A 263 -3.74 16.08 14.90
CA ASN A 263 -4.92 16.81 14.42
C ASN A 263 -6.01 15.88 13.87
N SER A 264 -5.62 14.76 13.25
CA SER A 264 -6.58 13.83 12.63
C SER A 264 -6.75 12.53 13.42
N GLY A 265 -5.81 12.16 14.30
CA GLY A 265 -5.79 10.87 14.98
C GLY A 265 -5.35 9.72 14.08
N ASP A 266 -4.87 10.00 12.85
CA ASP A 266 -4.48 9.00 11.89
C ASP A 266 -3.01 8.58 12.05
N ALA A 267 -2.76 7.32 11.81
CA ALA A 267 -1.43 6.77 11.59
C ALA A 267 -1.15 6.62 10.10
N LEU A 268 0.11 6.83 9.72
CA LEU A 268 0.57 6.64 8.35
C LEU A 268 1.02 5.20 8.14
N VAL A 269 0.36 4.51 7.22
CA VAL A 269 0.79 3.21 6.70
C VAL A 269 1.48 3.43 5.37
N ARG A 270 2.74 3.02 5.27
CA ARG A 270 3.49 3.06 4.04
C ARG A 270 3.53 1.69 3.39
N VAL A 271 3.18 1.66 2.12
CA VAL A 271 3.19 0.45 1.29
C VAL A 271 4.28 0.61 0.23
N GLU A 272 5.25 -0.30 0.19
CA GLU A 272 6.24 -0.37 -0.89
C GLU A 272 5.64 -1.14 -2.07
N VAL A 273 5.67 -0.55 -3.25
CA VAL A 273 5.05 -1.10 -4.47
C VAL A 273 6.10 -1.12 -5.58
N PRO A 274 6.46 -2.29 -6.13
CA PRO A 274 7.22 -2.37 -7.36
C PRO A 274 6.46 -1.70 -8.50
N ASN A 275 7.13 -0.91 -9.32
CA ASN A 275 6.48 -0.08 -10.33
C ASN A 275 7.02 -0.36 -11.75
N PRO A 276 6.83 -1.58 -12.28
CA PRO A 276 7.29 -1.92 -13.63
C PRO A 276 6.58 -1.04 -14.67
N GLY A 277 7.38 -0.47 -15.56
CA GLY A 277 6.88 0.45 -16.59
C GLY A 277 6.49 1.82 -16.04
N GLU A 278 6.87 2.14 -14.79
CA GLU A 278 6.76 3.48 -14.19
C GLU A 278 5.35 4.09 -14.29
N ARG A 279 4.31 3.25 -14.09
CA ARG A 279 2.90 3.64 -14.23
C ARG A 279 2.39 4.48 -13.06
N LEU A 280 2.96 4.28 -11.88
CA LEU A 280 2.64 5.06 -10.68
C LEU A 280 3.63 6.21 -10.60
N LEU A 281 3.14 7.43 -10.76
CA LEU A 281 3.95 8.64 -10.68
C LEU A 281 3.79 9.29 -9.29
N PRO A 282 4.85 9.83 -8.69
CA PRO A 282 4.76 10.58 -7.45
C PRO A 282 3.71 11.69 -7.52
N GLY A 283 2.93 11.82 -6.47
CA GLY A 283 1.81 12.75 -6.41
C GLY A 283 0.46 12.19 -6.86
N MET A 284 0.40 11.05 -7.56
CA MET A 284 -0.85 10.43 -7.96
C MET A 284 -1.66 9.96 -6.75
N PHE A 285 -3.00 10.09 -6.86
CA PHE A 285 -3.93 9.47 -5.94
C PHE A 285 -4.24 8.05 -6.40
N VAL A 286 -4.24 7.14 -5.45
CA VAL A 286 -4.56 5.71 -5.63
C VAL A 286 -5.44 5.25 -4.49
N ARG A 287 -6.05 4.07 -4.63
CA ARG A 287 -6.75 3.39 -3.54
C ARG A 287 -5.97 2.13 -3.20
N ALA A 288 -5.73 1.91 -1.92
CA ALA A 288 -5.05 0.74 -1.40
C ALA A 288 -6.05 -0.16 -0.69
N ARG A 289 -6.10 -1.43 -1.05
CA ARG A 289 -6.89 -2.47 -0.37
C ARG A 289 -6.03 -3.15 0.67
N LEU A 290 -6.17 -2.71 1.91
CA LEU A 290 -5.46 -3.27 3.05
C LEU A 290 -6.23 -4.44 3.64
N PRO A 291 -5.61 -5.57 3.96
CA PRO A 291 -6.28 -6.67 4.66
C PRO A 291 -6.71 -6.20 6.06
N ARG A 292 -7.99 -6.37 6.39
CA ARG A 292 -8.56 -6.02 7.69
C ARG A 292 -8.61 -7.20 8.64
N ALA A 293 -9.10 -8.34 8.14
CA ALA A 293 -9.19 -9.58 8.90
C ALA A 293 -9.26 -10.76 7.94
N THR A 294 -8.51 -11.80 8.23
CA THR A 294 -8.64 -13.09 7.55
C THR A 294 -9.37 -14.05 8.47
N MET A 295 -10.51 -14.56 8.01
CA MET A 295 -11.38 -15.48 8.75
C MET A 295 -11.30 -16.85 8.08
N PRO A 296 -10.42 -17.76 8.56
CA PRO A 296 -10.36 -19.11 8.03
C PRO A 296 -11.59 -19.90 8.45
N GLY A 297 -12.12 -20.73 7.54
CA GLY A 297 -13.30 -21.55 7.82
C GLY A 297 -14.61 -20.79 7.98
N ALA A 298 -14.66 -19.53 7.56
CA ALA A 298 -15.86 -18.71 7.62
C ALA A 298 -16.98 -19.27 6.73
N LEU A 299 -18.21 -19.24 7.21
CA LEU A 299 -19.40 -19.54 6.42
C LEU A 299 -19.91 -18.22 5.84
N SER A 300 -20.10 -18.17 4.53
CA SER A 300 -20.62 -16.97 3.85
C SER A 300 -21.80 -17.30 2.97
N VAL A 301 -22.76 -16.38 2.91
CA VAL A 301 -23.94 -16.47 2.05
C VAL A 301 -24.09 -15.20 1.23
N PRO A 302 -24.60 -15.25 -0.01
CA PRO A 302 -24.92 -14.06 -0.79
C PRO A 302 -25.85 -13.12 -0.01
N GLN A 303 -25.66 -11.82 -0.16
CA GLN A 303 -26.45 -10.81 0.53
C GLN A 303 -27.98 -11.03 0.33
N GLN A 304 -28.38 -11.43 -0.86
CA GLN A 304 -29.77 -11.69 -1.21
C GLN A 304 -30.39 -12.91 -0.50
N ALA A 305 -29.58 -13.82 0.04
CA ALA A 305 -30.07 -14.97 0.82
C ALA A 305 -30.52 -14.58 2.23
N VAL A 306 -30.16 -13.37 2.70
CA VAL A 306 -30.49 -12.90 4.03
C VAL A 306 -31.74 -12.03 3.97
N THR A 307 -32.76 -12.45 4.68
CA THR A 307 -34.01 -11.70 4.89
C THR A 307 -34.06 -11.13 6.30
N ARG A 308 -34.98 -10.21 6.57
CA ARG A 308 -35.20 -9.68 7.91
C ARG A 308 -36.59 -10.10 8.38
N ALA A 309 -36.69 -10.58 9.60
CA ALA A 309 -37.96 -10.84 10.26
C ALA A 309 -38.69 -9.53 10.58
N GLY A 310 -39.96 -9.62 10.98
CA GLY A 310 -40.76 -8.44 11.32
C GLY A 310 -40.20 -7.60 12.48
N ASP A 311 -39.36 -8.19 13.33
CA ASP A 311 -38.62 -7.53 14.41
C ASP A 311 -37.24 -6.98 13.94
N GLY A 312 -36.95 -7.03 12.63
CA GLY A 312 -35.68 -6.56 12.04
C GLY A 312 -34.51 -7.56 12.16
N THR A 313 -34.68 -8.69 12.85
CA THR A 313 -33.59 -9.66 13.02
C THR A 313 -33.24 -10.36 11.70
N PRO A 314 -31.94 -10.51 11.37
CA PRO A 314 -31.54 -11.22 10.16
C PRO A 314 -31.79 -12.72 10.28
N GLN A 315 -32.31 -13.28 9.18
CA GLN A 315 -32.63 -14.72 9.08
C GLN A 315 -32.31 -15.23 7.68
N VAL A 316 -32.16 -16.53 7.56
CA VAL A 316 -31.98 -17.25 6.30
C VAL A 316 -32.97 -18.40 6.20
N SER A 317 -33.40 -18.74 5.00
CA SER A 317 -34.21 -19.92 4.72
C SER A 317 -33.30 -21.10 4.43
N VAL A 318 -33.34 -22.12 5.30
CA VAL A 318 -32.56 -23.36 5.19
C VAL A 318 -33.45 -24.48 4.69
N VAL A 319 -32.98 -25.26 3.73
CA VAL A 319 -33.66 -26.49 3.30
C VAL A 319 -33.26 -27.62 4.25
N GLY A 320 -34.24 -28.14 4.99
CA GLY A 320 -34.08 -29.22 5.96
C GLY A 320 -34.33 -30.59 5.38
N ARG A 321 -34.62 -31.55 6.26
CA ARG A 321 -35.00 -32.91 5.85
C ARG A 321 -36.31 -32.89 5.07
N GLN A 322 -36.45 -33.80 4.10
CA GLN A 322 -37.62 -33.90 3.20
C GLN A 322 -37.83 -32.63 2.35
N ASP A 323 -36.77 -31.91 2.01
CA ASP A 323 -36.80 -30.69 1.20
C ASP A 323 -37.78 -29.61 1.71
N ARG A 324 -37.97 -29.50 3.03
CA ARG A 324 -38.83 -28.50 3.64
C ARG A 324 -38.04 -27.29 4.13
N VAL A 325 -38.65 -26.12 3.97
CA VAL A 325 -38.05 -24.83 4.36
C VAL A 325 -38.14 -24.60 5.86
N HIS A 326 -37.05 -24.17 6.45
CA HIS A 326 -36.97 -23.71 7.85
C HIS A 326 -36.35 -22.34 7.90
N LEU A 327 -36.99 -21.38 8.56
CA LEU A 327 -36.42 -20.08 8.86
C LEU A 327 -35.46 -20.21 10.04
N ARG A 328 -34.27 -19.62 9.90
CA ARG A 328 -33.27 -19.65 10.96
C ARG A 328 -32.68 -18.27 11.18
N ARG A 329 -32.70 -17.79 12.41
CA ARG A 329 -32.04 -16.56 12.82
C ARG A 329 -30.53 -16.74 12.72
N VAL A 330 -29.85 -15.73 12.22
CA VAL A 330 -28.39 -15.71 12.05
C VAL A 330 -27.78 -14.43 12.59
N THR A 331 -26.55 -14.52 13.06
CA THR A 331 -25.77 -13.32 13.41
C THR A 331 -24.83 -13.00 12.24
N LEU A 332 -25.00 -11.81 11.66
CA LEU A 332 -24.18 -11.36 10.53
C LEU A 332 -22.83 -10.84 11.01
N GLY A 333 -21.82 -11.12 10.23
CA GLY A 333 -20.51 -10.49 10.26
C GLY A 333 -20.36 -9.46 9.14
N PRO A 334 -19.13 -9.15 8.72
CA PRO A 334 -18.89 -8.20 7.64
C PRO A 334 -19.46 -8.70 6.30
N LEU A 335 -19.84 -7.74 5.46
CA LEU A 335 -20.17 -7.98 4.06
C LEU A 335 -18.86 -7.92 3.24
N VAL A 336 -18.54 -9.02 2.55
CA VAL A 336 -17.32 -9.11 1.74
C VAL A 336 -17.69 -9.65 0.37
N HIS A 337 -17.34 -8.93 -0.69
CA HIS A 337 -17.66 -9.29 -2.09
C HIS A 337 -19.13 -9.68 -2.31
N GLY A 338 -20.07 -8.91 -1.74
CA GLY A 338 -21.51 -9.17 -1.88
C GLY A 338 -22.03 -10.38 -1.07
N ARG A 339 -21.21 -10.94 -0.17
CA ARG A 339 -21.58 -12.07 0.70
C ARG A 339 -21.44 -11.68 2.18
N TYR A 340 -22.46 -11.98 2.98
CA TYR A 340 -22.37 -11.85 4.44
C TYR A 340 -21.61 -13.02 5.04
N VAL A 341 -20.63 -12.74 5.87
CA VAL A 341 -20.03 -13.74 6.76
C VAL A 341 -21.05 -14.04 7.87
N ILE A 342 -21.29 -15.30 8.17
CA ILE A 342 -22.20 -15.71 9.24
C ILE A 342 -21.39 -16.06 10.48
N ARG A 343 -21.58 -15.31 11.58
CA ARG A 343 -20.91 -15.55 12.85
C ARG A 343 -21.52 -16.71 13.63
N SER A 344 -22.84 -16.83 13.57
CA SER A 344 -23.57 -17.91 14.24
C SER A 344 -24.93 -18.14 13.58
N GLY A 345 -25.51 -19.33 13.84
CA GLY A 345 -26.84 -19.70 13.35
C GLY A 345 -26.84 -20.60 12.12
N LEU A 346 -25.67 -20.83 11.46
CA LEU A 346 -25.54 -21.71 10.32
C LEU A 346 -24.44 -22.75 10.55
N ARG A 347 -24.56 -23.92 9.91
CA ARG A 347 -23.56 -25.00 9.95
C ARG A 347 -23.03 -25.31 8.58
N ALA A 348 -21.79 -25.77 8.53
CA ALA A 348 -21.19 -26.24 7.28
C ALA A 348 -22.01 -27.38 6.65
N GLY A 349 -22.18 -27.35 5.36
CA GLY A 349 -22.95 -28.37 4.61
C GLY A 349 -24.45 -28.09 4.51
N GLU A 350 -24.99 -27.14 5.26
CA GLU A 350 -26.42 -26.76 5.16
C GLU A 350 -26.68 -26.05 3.80
N VAL A 351 -27.94 -26.21 3.36
CA VAL A 351 -28.39 -25.65 2.07
C VAL A 351 -29.28 -24.44 2.35
N VAL A 352 -28.88 -23.29 1.86
CA VAL A 352 -29.59 -22.01 2.04
C VAL A 352 -30.24 -21.59 0.74
N ILE A 353 -31.48 -21.11 0.82
CA ILE A 353 -32.20 -20.54 -0.33
C ILE A 353 -31.64 -19.15 -0.60
N VAL A 354 -31.21 -18.92 -1.84
CA VAL A 354 -30.66 -17.65 -2.30
C VAL A 354 -31.70 -16.82 -3.03
N GLU A 355 -32.58 -17.48 -3.83
CA GLU A 355 -33.66 -16.85 -4.54
C GLU A 355 -34.95 -17.66 -4.40
N GLY A 356 -36.08 -16.96 -4.44
CA GLY A 356 -37.42 -17.58 -4.30
C GLY A 356 -37.94 -17.62 -2.85
N GLN A 357 -37.20 -17.05 -1.89
CA GLN A 357 -37.60 -17.03 -0.48
C GLN A 357 -38.96 -16.33 -0.23
N ASN A 358 -39.36 -15.40 -1.08
CA ASN A 358 -40.66 -14.73 -0.97
C ASN A 358 -41.87 -15.60 -1.36
N ARG A 359 -41.61 -16.74 -2.00
CA ARG A 359 -42.64 -17.68 -2.47
C ARG A 359 -42.81 -18.89 -1.56
N VAL A 360 -41.99 -18.97 -0.51
CA VAL A 360 -41.98 -20.10 0.39
C VAL A 360 -42.23 -19.67 1.82
N GLN A 361 -42.95 -20.52 2.58
CA GLN A 361 -43.21 -20.37 4.00
C GLN A 361 -42.54 -21.51 4.76
N PRO A 362 -42.31 -21.40 6.07
CA PRO A 362 -41.85 -22.53 6.87
C PRO A 362 -42.69 -23.80 6.67
N GLY A 363 -42.03 -24.93 6.38
CA GLY A 363 -42.69 -26.21 6.08
C GLY A 363 -43.03 -26.44 4.61
N THR A 364 -42.92 -25.43 3.70
CA THR A 364 -43.19 -25.64 2.28
C THR A 364 -42.16 -26.58 1.66
N PRO A 365 -42.59 -27.61 0.88
CA PRO A 365 -41.70 -28.46 0.12
C PRO A 365 -41.12 -27.65 -1.06
N VAL A 366 -39.83 -27.81 -1.32
CA VAL A 366 -39.14 -27.06 -2.39
C VAL A 366 -38.38 -27.99 -3.34
N LYS A 367 -38.28 -27.58 -4.60
CA LYS A 367 -37.42 -28.18 -5.60
C LYS A 367 -36.18 -27.36 -5.73
N GLN A 368 -35.02 -27.95 -5.45
CA GLN A 368 -33.75 -27.24 -5.39
C GLN A 368 -33.13 -27.10 -6.79
N ARG A 369 -32.70 -25.88 -7.12
CA ARG A 369 -31.83 -25.58 -8.25
C ARG A 369 -30.53 -24.98 -7.72
N ALA A 370 -29.39 -25.45 -8.18
CA ALA A 370 -28.10 -24.92 -7.72
C ALA A 370 -27.93 -23.45 -8.12
N TRP A 371 -27.59 -22.59 -7.14
CA TRP A 371 -27.22 -21.22 -7.40
C TRP A 371 -25.84 -21.17 -8.05
N ARG A 372 -25.73 -20.39 -9.11
CA ARG A 372 -24.46 -20.09 -9.76
C ARG A 372 -24.11 -18.65 -9.42
N ASP A 373 -22.89 -18.41 -8.91
CA ASP A 373 -22.39 -17.05 -8.75
C ASP A 373 -22.46 -16.38 -10.14
N GLY A 374 -23.44 -15.53 -10.34
CA GLY A 374 -23.49 -14.68 -11.50
C GLY A 374 -22.26 -13.82 -11.44
N ALA A 375 -21.40 -13.86 -12.44
CA ALA A 375 -20.35 -12.89 -12.63
C ALA A 375 -21.03 -11.51 -12.52
N ALA A 376 -20.73 -10.79 -11.44
CA ALA A 376 -21.08 -9.38 -11.34
C ALA A 376 -20.37 -8.70 -12.50
N GLY A 377 -21.16 -8.25 -13.49
CA GLY A 377 -20.71 -7.47 -14.61
C GLY A 377 -20.18 -6.10 -14.18
#